data_fda6018d6d36e073a1d49bbfd3b5fcb8
#
_entry.id   fda6018d6d36e073a1d49bbfd3b5fcb8
#
_cell.length_a   1.000
_cell.length_b   1.000
_cell.length_c   1.000
_cell.angle_alpha   90.00
_cell.angle_beta   90.00
_cell.angle_gamma   90.00
#
_symmetry.space_group_name_H-M   'P 1'
#
loop_
_entity.id
_entity.type
_entity.pdbx_description
1 polymer ?
#
loop_
_entity_poly.entity_id
_entity_poly.type
_entity_poly.pdbx_seq_one_letter_code
_entity_poly.pdbx_strand_id
1 'polypeptide(L)'
;MRFTRHAALATAALLAAACADRTTPTGPSAIAAPNAIYGGDPTGASQFASVGALLYDFDANGVIDGNDEDCTGSLISPTVFLTAAHCVDFFPANAQLYVSFAPDLYARGIKTIAATGFTYDPGYGHDNADLHDMAVIFLPAKATKGMATYKLPVAGYLDALSAKGALSKATFYNVGYGTGHTATGVPGYPYDGVRKESVSQFSALEPDWLQLLMNTSATGTGGDCYGDSGGPKFLTSDPTTVVATVTTGDYVCRATTKDYRLDTPTARAFLGQFVALP
;
A
#
# COMPACT_ATOMS: atom_id res chain seq x y z
N MET A 1 90.03 34.24 -17.04
CA MET A 1 90.19 34.73 -15.65
C MET A 1 88.79 34.65 -15.04
N ARG A 2 88.56 33.64 -14.17
CA ARG A 2 88.26 33.80 -12.73
C ARG A 2 86.84 34.44 -12.49
N PHE A 3 85.94 33.98 -11.68
CA PHE A 3 86.05 33.14 -10.46
C PHE A 3 84.62 32.45 -10.27
N THR A 4 84.70 31.26 -9.82
CA THR A 4 83.62 30.47 -9.25
C THR A 4 83.15 31.04 -7.91
N ARG A 5 81.81 31.10 -7.69
CA ARG A 5 81.29 31.09 -6.34
C ARG A 5 80.09 30.14 -6.27
N HIS A 6 80.24 29.12 -5.49
CA HIS A 6 79.28 28.17 -5.09
C HIS A 6 78.34 28.86 -4.05
N ALA A 7 77.07 28.85 -4.24
CA ALA A 7 76.11 29.15 -3.22
C ALA A 7 75.28 27.85 -2.94
N ALA A 8 75.50 27.32 -1.75
CA ALA A 8 74.68 26.18 -1.25
C ALA A 8 73.29 26.67 -0.84
N LEU A 9 72.27 26.15 -1.49
CA LEU A 9 70.88 26.32 -1.02
C LEU A 9 70.55 25.16 -0.07
N ALA A 10 70.35 25.50 1.19
CA ALA A 10 69.74 24.57 2.17
C ALA A 10 68.21 24.52 1.92
N THR A 11 67.73 23.38 1.48
CA THR A 11 66.29 23.09 1.36
C THR A 11 65.78 22.64 2.72
N ALA A 12 64.98 23.49 3.37
CA ALA A 12 64.21 23.14 4.54
C ALA A 12 62.95 22.37 4.08
N ALA A 13 62.91 21.07 4.38
CA ALA A 13 61.75 20.24 4.21
C ALA A 13 60.75 20.51 5.35
N LEU A 14 59.66 21.23 5.05
CA LEU A 14 58.49 21.33 5.93
C LEU A 14 57.67 20.03 5.81
N LEU A 15 57.74 19.20 6.84
CA LEU A 15 56.83 18.09 7.02
C LEU A 15 55.47 18.64 7.49
N ALA A 16 54.53 18.77 6.59
CA ALA A 16 53.11 18.99 6.93
C ALA A 16 52.52 17.64 7.37
N ALA A 17 52.41 17.43 8.66
CA ALA A 17 51.58 16.35 9.22
C ALA A 17 50.13 16.73 9.01
N ALA A 18 49.52 16.27 7.90
CA ALA A 18 48.08 16.30 7.73
C ALA A 18 47.47 15.20 8.59
N CYS A 19 46.85 15.56 9.69
CA CYS A 19 45.91 14.68 10.40
C CYS A 19 44.78 14.35 9.44
N ALA A 20 44.85 13.19 8.81
CA ALA A 20 43.76 12.61 8.08
C ALA A 20 42.77 12.03 9.08
N ASP A 21 41.85 12.85 9.57
CA ASP A 21 40.61 12.37 10.18
C ASP A 21 39.81 11.70 9.07
N ARG A 22 40.02 10.39 8.89
CA ARG A 22 39.17 9.54 8.08
C ARG A 22 37.89 9.23 8.87
N THR A 23 37.04 10.23 9.09
CA THR A 23 35.65 9.94 9.21
C THR A 23 35.16 9.52 7.83
N THR A 24 35.12 8.22 7.59
CA THR A 24 34.31 7.67 6.51
C THR A 24 32.93 8.31 6.65
N PRO A 25 32.44 9.08 5.66
CA PRO A 25 31.02 9.41 5.66
C PRO A 25 30.30 8.07 5.68
N THR A 26 29.54 7.80 6.73
CA THR A 26 28.48 6.82 6.66
C THR A 26 27.55 7.37 5.60
N GLY A 27 27.75 6.92 4.35
CA GLY A 27 26.80 7.14 3.28
C GLY A 27 25.43 6.68 3.80
N PRO A 28 24.34 7.29 3.33
CA PRO A 28 23.03 6.82 3.69
C PRO A 28 23.02 5.31 3.47
N SER A 29 22.60 4.58 4.49
CA SER A 29 22.44 3.13 4.43
C SER A 29 21.79 2.81 3.09
N ALA A 30 22.36 1.85 2.36
CA ALA A 30 21.79 1.42 1.10
C ALA A 30 20.28 1.24 1.33
N ILE A 31 19.49 2.06 0.67
CA ILE A 31 18.02 1.95 0.71
C ILE A 31 17.76 0.54 0.21
N ALA A 32 17.19 -0.31 1.05
CA ALA A 32 16.80 -1.66 0.68
C ALA A 32 16.02 -1.57 -0.64
N ALA A 33 16.21 -2.57 -1.51
CA ALA A 33 15.52 -2.60 -2.79
C ALA A 33 14.03 -2.34 -2.59
N PRO A 34 13.39 -1.52 -3.43
CA PRO A 34 12.00 -1.15 -3.24
C PRO A 34 11.13 -2.39 -3.34
N ASN A 35 10.41 -2.61 -2.29
CA ASN A 35 9.47 -3.69 -2.11
C ASN A 35 8.09 -3.29 -2.64
N ALA A 36 7.23 -4.23 -2.96
CA ALA A 36 5.80 -4.03 -3.24
C ALA A 36 5.17 -3.13 -2.17
N ILE A 37 4.18 -2.32 -2.46
CA ILE A 37 3.88 -1.06 -1.77
C ILE A 37 5.12 -0.16 -1.79
N TYR A 38 5.06 0.93 -2.52
CA TYR A 38 6.18 1.84 -2.71
C TYR A 38 6.79 2.29 -1.36
N GLY A 39 8.05 1.95 -1.14
CA GLY A 39 8.74 2.25 0.11
C GLY A 39 8.26 1.47 1.33
N GLY A 40 7.63 0.30 1.12
CA GLY A 40 7.08 -0.50 2.22
C GLY A 40 7.98 -1.63 2.71
N ASP A 41 7.68 -2.09 3.91
CA ASP A 41 8.30 -3.22 4.56
C ASP A 41 7.39 -4.44 4.59
N PRO A 42 7.91 -5.68 4.48
CA PRO A 42 7.10 -6.89 4.62
C PRO A 42 6.38 -6.95 5.97
N THR A 43 5.08 -7.24 5.95
CA THR A 43 4.34 -7.49 7.18
C THR A 43 4.57 -8.94 7.65
N GLY A 44 4.74 -9.15 8.93
CA GLY A 44 4.75 -10.50 9.49
C GLY A 44 3.38 -11.20 9.38
N ALA A 45 3.33 -12.49 9.71
CA ALA A 45 2.10 -13.28 9.64
C ALA A 45 0.96 -12.75 10.54
N SER A 46 1.28 -12.05 11.63
CA SER A 46 0.30 -11.51 12.57
C SER A 46 -0.07 -10.04 12.35
N GLN A 47 0.83 -9.28 11.74
CA GLN A 47 0.59 -7.87 11.45
C GLN A 47 -0.30 -7.75 10.22
N PHE A 48 -1.38 -7.00 10.32
CA PHE A 48 -2.38 -6.85 9.26
C PHE A 48 -2.89 -8.19 8.69
N ALA A 49 -3.00 -9.23 9.54
CA ALA A 49 -3.31 -10.61 9.14
C ALA A 49 -4.66 -10.77 8.40
N SER A 50 -5.54 -9.80 8.49
CA SER A 50 -6.85 -9.78 7.81
C SER A 50 -6.89 -8.87 6.57
N VAL A 51 -5.74 -8.38 6.12
CA VAL A 51 -5.56 -7.87 4.76
C VAL A 51 -5.15 -9.04 3.88
N GLY A 52 -5.84 -9.23 2.77
CA GLY A 52 -5.67 -10.36 1.86
C GLY A 52 -5.54 -9.93 0.41
N ALA A 53 -5.05 -10.84 -0.41
CA ALA A 53 -5.06 -10.72 -1.87
C ALA A 53 -6.36 -11.29 -2.43
N LEU A 54 -6.92 -10.62 -3.43
CA LEU A 54 -7.95 -11.12 -4.34
C LEU A 54 -7.23 -11.82 -5.49
N LEU A 55 -7.64 -13.05 -5.80
CA LEU A 55 -6.98 -13.90 -6.78
C LEU A 55 -7.99 -14.45 -7.79
N TYR A 56 -7.56 -14.57 -9.03
CA TYR A 56 -8.31 -15.22 -10.09
C TYR A 56 -7.37 -16.04 -10.96
N ASP A 57 -7.75 -17.26 -11.36
CA ASP A 57 -6.96 -18.16 -12.21
C ASP A 57 -6.90 -17.60 -13.64
N PHE A 58 -6.01 -16.62 -13.89
CA PHE A 58 -5.90 -15.92 -15.16
C PHE A 58 -5.30 -16.80 -16.26
N ASP A 59 -4.41 -17.72 -15.91
CA ASP A 59 -3.75 -18.61 -16.86
C ASP A 59 -4.47 -19.95 -17.03
N ALA A 60 -5.58 -20.15 -16.27
CA ALA A 60 -6.43 -21.35 -16.31
C ALA A 60 -5.66 -22.66 -16.06
N ASN A 61 -4.60 -22.60 -15.23
CA ASN A 61 -3.79 -23.77 -14.89
C ASN A 61 -4.37 -24.59 -13.73
N GLY A 62 -5.38 -24.08 -13.03
CA GLY A 62 -6.06 -24.70 -11.90
C GLY A 62 -5.26 -24.65 -10.59
N VAL A 63 -4.18 -23.91 -10.54
CA VAL A 63 -3.37 -23.64 -9.33
C VAL A 63 -3.52 -22.17 -8.98
N ILE A 64 -3.95 -21.87 -7.77
CA ILE A 64 -4.10 -20.48 -7.31
C ILE A 64 -2.88 -20.12 -6.47
N ASP A 65 -2.07 -19.20 -6.99
CA ASP A 65 -0.83 -18.73 -6.35
C ASP A 65 -0.58 -17.23 -6.58
N GLY A 66 0.66 -16.76 -6.37
CA GLY A 66 1.03 -15.37 -6.52
C GLY A 66 0.92 -14.82 -7.95
N ASN A 67 0.84 -15.66 -8.98
CA ASN A 67 0.67 -15.20 -10.37
C ASN A 67 -0.79 -14.80 -10.69
N ASP A 68 -1.72 -15.17 -9.80
CA ASP A 68 -3.16 -14.95 -9.93
C ASP A 68 -3.64 -13.72 -9.12
N GLU A 69 -2.72 -12.99 -8.51
CA GLU A 69 -3.06 -11.79 -7.76
C GLU A 69 -3.57 -10.69 -8.73
N ASP A 70 -4.71 -10.13 -8.37
CA ASP A 70 -5.38 -9.07 -9.10
C ASP A 70 -5.42 -7.79 -8.27
N CYS A 71 -5.87 -7.91 -7.04
CA CYS A 71 -6.10 -6.80 -6.13
C CYS A 71 -5.87 -7.19 -4.66
N THR A 72 -5.90 -6.18 -3.82
CA THR A 72 -5.88 -6.30 -2.36
C THR A 72 -7.26 -6.04 -1.78
N GLY A 73 -7.48 -6.46 -0.53
CA GLY A 73 -8.67 -6.10 0.21
C GLY A 73 -8.56 -6.44 1.69
N SER A 74 -9.65 -6.30 2.43
CA SER A 74 -9.67 -6.47 3.88
C SER A 74 -10.92 -7.20 4.39
N LEU A 75 -10.73 -8.07 5.39
CA LEU A 75 -11.82 -8.79 6.02
C LEU A 75 -12.56 -7.85 7.00
N ILE A 76 -13.79 -7.44 6.66
CA ILE A 76 -14.61 -6.54 7.48
C ILE A 76 -15.71 -7.26 8.29
N SER A 77 -15.98 -8.51 7.95
CA SER A 77 -16.78 -9.43 8.76
C SER A 77 -16.30 -10.86 8.52
N PRO A 78 -16.73 -11.86 9.31
CA PRO A 78 -16.35 -13.26 9.06
C PRO A 78 -16.71 -13.80 7.67
N THR A 79 -17.58 -13.11 6.93
CA THR A 79 -18.06 -13.56 5.62
C THR A 79 -17.91 -12.50 4.52
N VAL A 80 -17.38 -11.32 4.83
CA VAL A 80 -17.29 -10.20 3.88
C VAL A 80 -15.85 -9.70 3.81
N PHE A 81 -15.28 -9.82 2.63
CA PHE A 81 -14.00 -9.25 2.25
C PHE A 81 -14.26 -8.03 1.36
N LEU A 82 -13.83 -6.85 1.78
CA LEU A 82 -13.99 -5.58 1.08
C LEU A 82 -12.82 -5.37 0.14
N THR A 83 -13.12 -4.97 -1.10
CA THR A 83 -12.16 -4.55 -2.13
C THR A 83 -12.77 -3.43 -2.99
N ALA A 84 -12.14 -3.07 -4.10
CA ALA A 84 -12.65 -2.07 -5.03
C ALA A 84 -13.56 -2.68 -6.11
N ALA A 85 -14.48 -1.88 -6.65
CA ALA A 85 -15.36 -2.31 -7.74
C ALA A 85 -14.58 -2.58 -9.02
N HIS A 86 -13.61 -1.74 -9.36
CA HIS A 86 -12.78 -1.92 -10.55
C HIS A 86 -11.95 -3.21 -10.56
N CYS A 87 -11.82 -3.88 -9.40
CA CYS A 87 -11.21 -5.20 -9.29
C CYS A 87 -12.12 -6.34 -9.77
N VAL A 88 -13.42 -6.11 -9.90
CA VAL A 88 -14.36 -7.21 -10.15
C VAL A 88 -15.42 -6.90 -11.21
N ASP A 89 -15.58 -5.67 -11.67
CA ASP A 89 -16.62 -5.25 -12.59
C ASP A 89 -16.53 -5.91 -13.98
N PHE A 90 -15.33 -6.33 -14.37
CA PHE A 90 -15.06 -7.00 -15.64
C PHE A 90 -15.25 -8.53 -15.58
N PHE A 91 -15.41 -9.12 -14.40
CA PHE A 91 -15.66 -10.55 -14.29
C PHE A 91 -17.13 -10.90 -14.56
N PRO A 92 -17.40 -12.04 -15.22
CA PRO A 92 -18.76 -12.55 -15.29
C PRO A 92 -19.27 -12.92 -13.89
N ALA A 93 -20.56 -12.76 -13.64
CA ALA A 93 -21.18 -12.97 -12.33
C ALA A 93 -20.95 -14.37 -11.72
N ASN A 94 -20.56 -15.34 -12.52
CA ASN A 94 -20.22 -16.72 -12.11
C ASN A 94 -18.73 -16.98 -12.04
N ALA A 95 -17.86 -15.95 -12.14
CA ALA A 95 -16.43 -16.12 -12.00
C ALA A 95 -16.08 -16.70 -10.61
N GLN A 96 -15.17 -17.65 -10.58
CA GLN A 96 -14.68 -18.20 -9.34
C GLN A 96 -13.49 -17.36 -8.86
N LEU A 97 -13.72 -16.52 -7.87
CA LEU A 97 -12.70 -15.73 -7.21
C LEU A 97 -12.18 -16.44 -5.96
N TYR A 98 -10.98 -16.08 -5.57
CA TYR A 98 -10.33 -16.63 -4.37
C TYR A 98 -9.76 -15.48 -3.53
N VAL A 99 -9.58 -15.72 -2.24
CA VAL A 99 -8.89 -14.81 -1.32
C VAL A 99 -7.80 -15.57 -0.58
N SER A 100 -6.63 -14.98 -0.47
CA SER A 100 -5.56 -15.47 0.39
C SER A 100 -5.13 -14.42 1.41
N PHE A 101 -4.94 -14.83 2.66
CA PHE A 101 -4.37 -14.00 3.72
C PHE A 101 -2.92 -14.39 4.04
N ALA A 102 -2.28 -15.18 3.18
CA ALA A 102 -0.88 -15.54 3.32
C ALA A 102 0.00 -14.29 3.21
N PRO A 103 1.00 -14.10 4.07
CA PRO A 103 1.90 -12.95 3.96
C PRO A 103 2.82 -13.02 2.73
N ASP A 104 2.96 -14.18 2.12
CA ASP A 104 3.71 -14.46 0.90
C ASP A 104 2.91 -15.43 0.04
N LEU A 105 2.48 -14.98 -1.13
CA LEU A 105 1.63 -15.75 -2.05
C LEU A 105 2.41 -16.80 -2.86
N TYR A 106 3.73 -16.74 -2.86
CA TYR A 106 4.59 -17.76 -3.45
C TYR A 106 5.07 -18.80 -2.43
N ALA A 107 4.73 -18.63 -1.14
CA ALA A 107 5.06 -19.62 -0.13
C ALA A 107 4.40 -20.96 -0.42
N ARG A 108 5.13 -22.05 -0.19
CA ARG A 108 4.61 -23.38 -0.46
C ARG A 108 3.39 -23.72 0.43
N GLY A 109 2.28 -24.10 -0.21
CA GLY A 109 1.08 -24.52 0.49
C GLY A 109 0.28 -23.40 1.10
N ILE A 110 0.26 -22.22 0.46
CA ILE A 110 -0.61 -21.12 0.86
C ILE A 110 -2.07 -21.60 0.93
N LYS A 111 -2.81 -21.02 1.87
CA LYS A 111 -4.24 -21.24 1.98
C LYS A 111 -4.98 -20.24 1.12
N THR A 112 -5.67 -20.71 0.10
CA THR A 112 -6.65 -19.95 -0.66
C THR A 112 -8.07 -20.30 -0.22
N ILE A 113 -8.97 -19.34 -0.25
CA ILE A 113 -10.38 -19.47 0.12
C ILE A 113 -11.20 -19.16 -1.12
N ALA A 114 -11.88 -20.18 -1.65
CA ALA A 114 -12.83 -20.00 -2.75
C ALA A 114 -14.00 -19.12 -2.27
N ALA A 115 -14.25 -18.03 -3.00
CA ALA A 115 -15.42 -17.18 -2.74
C ALA A 115 -16.72 -17.89 -3.04
N THR A 116 -17.78 -17.57 -2.32
CA THR A 116 -19.14 -18.06 -2.59
C THR A 116 -19.93 -17.13 -3.52
N GLY A 117 -19.36 -15.99 -3.87
CA GLY A 117 -19.91 -14.99 -4.77
C GLY A 117 -19.26 -13.63 -4.50
N PHE A 118 -19.64 -12.66 -5.29
CA PHE A 118 -19.21 -11.26 -5.14
C PHE A 118 -20.28 -10.32 -5.68
N THR A 119 -20.20 -9.07 -5.29
CA THR A 119 -20.98 -7.97 -5.88
C THR A 119 -20.23 -6.66 -5.69
N TYR A 120 -20.52 -5.68 -6.51
CA TYR A 120 -19.98 -4.33 -6.40
C TYR A 120 -21.11 -3.29 -6.38
N ASP A 121 -20.79 -2.07 -6.00
CA ASP A 121 -21.78 -0.98 -5.96
C ASP A 121 -22.31 -0.73 -7.38
N PRO A 122 -23.64 -0.84 -7.61
CA PRO A 122 -24.22 -0.65 -8.94
C PRO A 122 -24.04 0.78 -9.49
N GLY A 123 -23.70 1.75 -8.64
CA GLY A 123 -23.34 3.11 -9.06
C GLY A 123 -21.95 3.25 -9.64
N TYR A 124 -21.11 2.21 -9.55
CA TYR A 124 -19.73 2.28 -10.00
C TYR A 124 -19.59 2.77 -11.45
N GLY A 125 -18.72 3.77 -11.64
CA GLY A 125 -18.40 4.34 -12.94
C GLY A 125 -19.44 5.27 -13.56
N HIS A 126 -20.58 5.50 -12.89
CA HIS A 126 -21.65 6.38 -13.41
C HIS A 126 -21.42 7.86 -13.11
N ASP A 127 -20.67 8.17 -12.04
CA ASP A 127 -20.26 9.53 -11.67
C ASP A 127 -18.79 9.57 -11.31
N ASN A 128 -18.01 10.43 -12.01
CA ASN A 128 -16.58 10.58 -11.73
C ASN A 128 -16.31 11.39 -10.45
N ALA A 129 -17.28 12.11 -9.93
CA ALA A 129 -17.15 12.84 -8.66
C ALA A 129 -17.31 11.88 -7.48
N ASP A 130 -18.30 10.99 -7.54
CA ASP A 130 -18.51 9.87 -6.62
C ASP A 130 -18.46 8.55 -7.41
N LEU A 131 -17.31 7.92 -7.42
CA LEU A 131 -17.05 6.78 -8.30
C LEU A 131 -17.73 5.49 -7.85
N HIS A 132 -18.17 5.39 -6.60
CA HIS A 132 -18.74 4.17 -6.02
C HIS A 132 -17.81 2.94 -6.09
N ASP A 133 -16.50 3.15 -5.96
CA ASP A 133 -15.51 2.11 -6.20
C ASP A 133 -15.37 1.13 -5.02
N MET A 134 -16.41 0.37 -4.79
CA MET A 134 -16.46 -0.64 -3.73
C MET A 134 -17.05 -1.95 -4.22
N ALA A 135 -16.45 -3.04 -3.77
CA ALA A 135 -16.97 -4.40 -3.97
C ALA A 135 -16.83 -5.23 -2.69
N VAL A 136 -17.66 -6.24 -2.59
CA VAL A 136 -17.58 -7.25 -1.51
C VAL A 136 -17.49 -8.65 -2.11
N ILE A 137 -16.57 -9.43 -1.56
CA ILE A 137 -16.39 -10.85 -1.87
C ILE A 137 -16.94 -11.65 -0.69
N PHE A 138 -17.83 -12.58 -0.95
CA PHE A 138 -18.43 -13.42 0.08
C PHE A 138 -17.56 -14.63 0.34
N LEU A 139 -17.19 -14.83 1.59
CA LEU A 139 -16.36 -15.94 2.03
C LEU A 139 -17.14 -16.90 2.95
N PRO A 140 -16.85 -18.20 2.91
CA PRO A 140 -17.41 -19.13 3.87
C PRO A 140 -16.95 -18.80 5.30
N ALA A 141 -17.85 -18.52 6.23
CA ALA A 141 -17.53 -18.18 7.63
C ALA A 141 -16.60 -19.19 8.33
N LYS A 142 -16.67 -20.47 7.92
CA LYS A 142 -15.79 -21.52 8.44
C LYS A 142 -14.33 -21.33 8.04
N ALA A 143 -14.08 -20.71 6.86
CA ALA A 143 -12.74 -20.52 6.33
C ALA A 143 -11.97 -19.39 7.04
N THR A 144 -12.69 -18.40 7.57
CA THR A 144 -12.17 -17.21 8.27
C THR A 144 -12.32 -17.29 9.79
N LYS A 145 -12.79 -18.47 10.31
CA LYS A 145 -13.03 -18.67 11.73
C LYS A 145 -11.78 -18.33 12.57
N GLY A 146 -11.94 -17.44 13.53
CA GLY A 146 -10.87 -17.03 14.45
C GLY A 146 -10.00 -15.88 13.91
N MET A 147 -10.23 -15.41 12.68
CA MET A 147 -9.57 -14.20 12.18
C MET A 147 -10.24 -12.96 12.79
N ALA A 148 -9.43 -11.98 13.14
CA ALA A 148 -9.93 -10.66 13.49
C ALA A 148 -10.50 -9.97 12.24
N THR A 149 -11.48 -9.10 12.44
CA THR A 149 -12.05 -8.30 11.35
C THR A 149 -11.78 -6.82 11.60
N TYR A 150 -11.60 -6.06 10.53
CA TYR A 150 -11.48 -4.61 10.63
C TYR A 150 -12.84 -3.96 10.80
N LYS A 151 -12.86 -2.83 11.50
CA LYS A 151 -14.03 -1.99 11.67
C LYS A 151 -14.21 -1.08 10.46
N LEU A 152 -15.45 -0.69 10.20
CA LEU A 152 -15.77 0.43 9.32
C LEU A 152 -15.93 1.71 10.14
N PRO A 153 -15.70 2.89 9.54
CA PRO A 153 -15.81 4.16 10.26
C PRO A 153 -17.27 4.54 10.52
N VAL A 154 -17.51 5.33 11.56
CA VAL A 154 -18.81 6.01 11.73
C VAL A 154 -19.02 7.02 10.60
N ALA A 155 -20.27 7.41 10.36
CA ALA A 155 -20.62 8.42 9.35
C ALA A 155 -19.84 9.73 9.59
N GLY A 156 -19.23 10.29 8.53
CA GLY A 156 -18.47 11.55 8.57
C GLY A 156 -17.22 11.51 9.47
N TYR A 157 -16.64 10.35 9.66
CA TYR A 157 -15.47 10.18 10.54
C TYR A 157 -14.29 11.06 10.13
N LEU A 158 -13.93 11.06 8.85
CA LEU A 158 -12.84 11.87 8.32
C LEU A 158 -13.18 13.36 8.34
N ASP A 159 -14.44 13.73 8.08
CA ASP A 159 -14.89 15.13 8.18
C ASP A 159 -14.78 15.66 9.61
N ALA A 160 -15.14 14.84 10.59
CA ALA A 160 -15.00 15.21 12.00
C ALA A 160 -13.53 15.39 12.44
N LEU A 161 -12.61 14.60 11.89
CA LEU A 161 -11.16 14.76 12.10
C LEU A 161 -10.64 16.01 11.40
N SER A 162 -11.07 16.26 10.16
CA SER A 162 -10.71 17.44 9.37
C SER A 162 -11.13 18.73 10.08
N ALA A 163 -12.39 18.80 10.53
CA ALA A 163 -12.93 19.97 11.24
C ALA A 163 -12.16 20.30 12.53
N LYS A 164 -11.54 19.31 13.17
CA LYS A 164 -10.67 19.48 14.34
C LYS A 164 -9.21 19.78 13.99
N GLY A 165 -8.86 19.84 12.70
CA GLY A 165 -7.48 20.00 12.24
C GLY A 165 -6.62 18.75 12.45
N ALA A 166 -7.20 17.62 12.85
CA ALA A 166 -6.47 16.41 13.19
C ALA A 166 -5.85 15.70 11.97
N LEU A 167 -6.43 15.90 10.77
CA LEU A 167 -5.91 15.29 9.55
C LEU A 167 -4.61 15.96 9.05
N SER A 168 -4.38 17.24 9.32
CA SER A 168 -3.25 17.99 8.76
C SER A 168 -1.86 17.41 9.06
N LYS A 169 -1.77 16.58 10.10
CA LYS A 169 -0.55 15.86 10.50
C LYS A 169 -0.76 14.35 10.59
N ALA A 170 -1.90 13.87 10.12
CA ALA A 170 -2.21 12.46 10.15
C ALA A 170 -1.35 11.69 9.15
N THR A 171 -0.99 10.49 9.54
CA THR A 171 -0.36 9.51 8.69
C THR A 171 -1.23 8.26 8.59
N PHE A 172 -1.09 7.54 7.50
CA PHE A 172 -1.93 6.40 7.19
C PHE A 172 -1.06 5.20 6.81
N TYR A 173 -1.40 4.04 7.35
CA TYR A 173 -0.88 2.79 6.82
C TYR A 173 -1.56 2.45 5.50
N ASN A 174 -0.74 2.08 4.53
CA ASN A 174 -1.11 1.43 3.29
C ASN A 174 -0.67 -0.03 3.43
N VAL A 175 -1.54 -0.96 3.13
CA VAL A 175 -1.22 -2.40 3.27
C VAL A 175 -1.75 -3.15 2.06
N GLY A 176 -0.88 -3.90 1.38
CA GLY A 176 -1.30 -4.66 0.21
C GLY A 176 -0.23 -5.59 -0.33
N TYR A 177 -0.51 -6.14 -1.52
CA TYR A 177 0.35 -7.10 -2.22
C TYR A 177 0.86 -6.55 -3.55
N GLY A 178 0.54 -5.31 -3.87
CA GLY A 178 0.83 -4.71 -5.16
C GLY A 178 2.31 -4.62 -5.49
N THR A 179 2.58 -4.14 -6.69
CA THR A 179 3.94 -4.01 -7.21
C THR A 179 4.73 -2.91 -6.50
N GLY A 180 6.02 -3.11 -6.37
CA GLY A 180 6.94 -2.08 -5.90
C GLY A 180 7.47 -1.19 -7.01
N HIS A 181 8.36 -0.28 -6.65
CA HIS A 181 9.08 0.57 -7.58
C HIS A 181 10.57 0.26 -7.54
N THR A 182 11.25 0.17 -8.70
CA THR A 182 12.70 0.02 -8.70
C THR A 182 13.38 1.34 -8.34
N ALA A 183 14.37 1.30 -7.45
CA ALA A 183 15.14 2.47 -7.00
C ALA A 183 15.90 3.18 -8.14
N THR A 184 16.07 2.53 -9.29
CA THR A 184 16.97 2.96 -10.38
C THR A 184 16.29 3.86 -11.42
N GLY A 185 15.02 4.26 -11.23
CA GLY A 185 14.31 5.13 -12.19
C GLY A 185 13.96 4.47 -13.53
N VAL A 186 14.32 3.21 -13.73
CA VAL A 186 13.83 2.44 -14.88
C VAL A 186 12.39 2.03 -14.58
N PRO A 187 11.43 2.22 -15.49
CA PRO A 187 10.08 1.73 -15.33
C PRO A 187 10.10 0.20 -15.15
N GLY A 188 9.89 -0.23 -13.94
CA GLY A 188 9.76 -1.63 -13.58
C GLY A 188 8.98 -1.66 -12.28
N TYR A 189 7.94 -2.47 -12.26
CA TYR A 189 7.09 -2.67 -11.10
C TYR A 189 7.30 -4.10 -10.62
N PRO A 190 8.39 -4.38 -9.85
CA PRO A 190 8.65 -5.74 -9.40
C PRO A 190 7.51 -6.19 -8.48
N TYR A 191 6.96 -7.34 -8.80
CA TYR A 191 5.98 -8.04 -8.00
C TYR A 191 6.65 -9.25 -7.35
N ASP A 192 6.45 -9.43 -6.05
CA ASP A 192 7.03 -10.54 -5.28
C ASP A 192 6.01 -11.32 -4.46
N GLY A 193 4.72 -10.97 -4.57
CA GLY A 193 3.61 -11.64 -3.88
C GLY A 193 3.62 -11.49 -2.36
N VAL A 194 4.45 -10.60 -1.81
CA VAL A 194 4.58 -10.42 -0.36
C VAL A 194 3.70 -9.28 0.11
N ARG A 195 2.89 -9.54 1.16
CA ARG A 195 2.13 -8.46 1.81
C ARG A 195 3.08 -7.51 2.51
N LYS A 196 2.94 -6.23 2.22
CA LYS A 196 3.76 -5.15 2.76
C LYS A 196 2.91 -4.04 3.35
N GLU A 197 3.56 -3.21 4.16
CA GLU A 197 3.00 -1.97 4.67
C GLU A 197 3.91 -0.79 4.36
N SER A 198 3.34 0.36 4.18
CA SER A 198 4.04 1.65 4.18
C SER A 198 3.23 2.69 4.92
N VAL A 199 3.81 3.88 5.08
CA VAL A 199 3.12 5.01 5.69
C VAL A 199 3.06 6.15 4.69
N SER A 200 1.86 6.73 4.49
CA SER A 200 1.64 7.95 3.71
C SER A 200 1.20 9.10 4.60
N GLN A 201 1.44 10.34 4.15
CA GLN A 201 0.96 11.55 4.82
C GLN A 201 -0.35 12.03 4.22
N PHE A 202 -1.20 12.63 5.04
CA PHE A 202 -2.40 13.31 4.57
C PHE A 202 -2.04 14.43 3.58
N SER A 203 -2.79 14.50 2.48
CA SER A 203 -2.72 15.56 1.48
C SER A 203 -3.99 16.39 1.42
N ALA A 204 -5.12 15.75 1.12
CA ALA A 204 -6.41 16.42 1.01
C ALA A 204 -7.57 15.48 1.39
N LEU A 205 -8.68 16.08 1.79
CA LEU A 205 -9.96 15.40 1.96
C LEU A 205 -10.97 16.08 1.03
N GLU A 206 -11.50 15.32 0.10
CA GLU A 206 -12.60 15.71 -0.80
C GLU A 206 -13.90 15.00 -0.35
N PRO A 207 -15.08 15.34 -0.91
CA PRO A 207 -16.33 14.71 -0.49
C PRO A 207 -16.25 13.19 -0.44
N ASP A 208 -15.73 12.54 -1.49
CA ASP A 208 -15.70 11.08 -1.60
C ASP A 208 -14.28 10.50 -1.62
N TRP A 209 -13.25 11.36 -1.48
CA TRP A 209 -11.87 10.98 -1.64
C TRP A 209 -10.97 11.39 -0.49
N LEU A 210 -10.12 10.47 -0.08
CA LEU A 210 -8.94 10.73 0.74
C LEU A 210 -7.73 10.75 -0.18
N GLN A 211 -6.95 11.83 -0.17
CA GLN A 211 -5.69 11.92 -0.91
C GLN A 211 -4.51 11.89 0.04
N LEU A 212 -3.53 11.05 -0.28
CA LEU A 212 -2.31 10.90 0.50
C LEU A 212 -1.08 11.15 -0.36
N LEU A 213 -0.01 11.60 0.30
CA LEU A 213 1.32 11.78 -0.29
C LEU A 213 2.16 10.52 -0.07
N MET A 214 2.80 10.05 -1.13
CA MET A 214 3.64 8.86 -1.11
C MET A 214 5.02 9.10 -1.74
N ASN A 215 5.62 10.26 -1.55
CA ASN A 215 6.92 10.61 -2.11
C ASN A 215 8.06 10.34 -1.14
N THR A 216 8.73 9.20 -1.25
CA THR A 216 9.86 8.82 -0.39
C THR A 216 11.00 9.84 -0.39
N SER A 217 11.27 10.49 -1.51
CA SER A 217 12.36 11.47 -1.61
C SER A 217 12.00 12.80 -0.93
N ALA A 218 10.74 13.22 -0.98
CA ALA A 218 10.30 14.50 -0.42
C ALA A 218 9.80 14.37 1.02
N THR A 219 9.13 13.29 1.36
CA THR A 219 8.43 13.11 2.63
C THR A 219 8.96 11.96 3.47
N GLY A 220 9.80 11.09 2.90
CA GLY A 220 10.25 9.86 3.55
C GLY A 220 9.14 8.80 3.67
N THR A 221 8.02 9.00 2.96
CA THR A 221 6.83 8.13 3.04
C THR A 221 6.67 7.27 1.79
N GLY A 222 6.02 6.14 1.93
CA GLY A 222 5.65 5.25 0.84
C GLY A 222 4.18 5.38 0.46
N GLY A 223 3.66 4.42 -0.30
CA GLY A 223 2.25 4.38 -0.72
C GLY A 223 1.95 3.17 -1.58
N ASP A 224 0.85 3.24 -2.29
CA ASP A 224 0.31 2.15 -3.08
C ASP A 224 0.82 2.16 -4.51
N CYS A 225 0.69 1.00 -5.17
CA CYS A 225 0.94 0.84 -6.59
C CYS A 225 -0.03 -0.19 -7.19
N TYR A 226 0.24 -0.66 -8.40
CA TYR A 226 -0.60 -1.66 -9.09
C TYR A 226 -0.68 -2.96 -8.28
N GLY A 227 -1.90 -3.47 -8.07
CA GLY A 227 -2.20 -4.63 -7.22
C GLY A 227 -2.61 -4.27 -5.79
N ASP A 228 -2.33 -3.03 -5.31
CA ASP A 228 -2.82 -2.56 -4.02
C ASP A 228 -4.28 -2.08 -4.06
N SER A 229 -4.89 -2.02 -5.24
CA SER A 229 -6.30 -1.68 -5.49
C SER A 229 -7.24 -2.40 -4.53
N GLY A 230 -8.20 -1.67 -3.92
CA GLY A 230 -9.09 -2.19 -2.90
C GLY A 230 -8.46 -2.41 -1.53
N GLY A 231 -7.16 -2.25 -1.40
CA GLY A 231 -6.42 -2.34 -0.14
C GLY A 231 -6.86 -1.27 0.87
N PRO A 232 -6.75 -1.56 2.17
CA PRO A 232 -7.23 -0.66 3.22
C PRO A 232 -6.30 0.50 3.51
N LYS A 233 -6.90 1.62 3.88
CA LYS A 233 -6.23 2.73 4.56
C LYS A 233 -6.62 2.75 6.03
N PHE A 234 -5.62 2.79 6.89
CA PHE A 234 -5.80 2.94 8.33
C PHE A 234 -5.11 4.22 8.81
N LEU A 235 -5.72 4.97 9.72
CA LEU A 235 -4.93 5.94 10.49
C LEU A 235 -3.85 5.20 11.28
N THR A 236 -2.62 5.72 11.32
CA THR A 236 -1.56 5.10 12.13
C THR A 236 -1.89 5.10 13.62
N SER A 237 -2.76 6.02 14.05
CA SER A 237 -3.31 6.08 15.42
C SER A 237 -4.45 5.10 15.70
N ASP A 238 -5.07 4.53 14.65
CA ASP A 238 -6.11 3.49 14.75
C ASP A 238 -5.97 2.49 13.59
N PRO A 239 -5.09 1.49 13.70
CA PRO A 239 -4.88 0.49 12.66
C PRO A 239 -5.98 -0.60 12.63
N THR A 240 -7.11 -0.37 13.30
CA THR A 240 -8.24 -1.32 13.36
C THR A 240 -9.45 -0.89 12.55
N THR A 241 -9.49 0.37 12.10
CA THR A 241 -10.60 0.93 11.32
C THR A 241 -10.15 1.26 9.91
N VAL A 242 -10.73 0.59 8.91
CA VAL A 242 -10.51 0.89 7.48
C VAL A 242 -11.28 2.14 7.12
N VAL A 243 -10.60 3.25 6.87
CA VAL A 243 -11.23 4.56 6.60
C VAL A 243 -11.44 4.84 5.13
N ALA A 244 -10.66 4.20 4.26
CA ALA A 244 -10.76 4.29 2.80
C ALA A 244 -10.17 3.03 2.16
N THR A 245 -10.45 2.83 0.87
CA THR A 245 -9.89 1.78 0.02
C THR A 245 -9.15 2.37 -1.16
N VAL A 246 -8.04 1.75 -1.55
CA VAL A 246 -7.23 2.19 -2.68
C VAL A 246 -8.03 2.13 -3.97
N THR A 247 -8.11 3.24 -4.69
CA THR A 247 -8.76 3.31 -6.01
C THR A 247 -7.76 3.63 -7.11
N THR A 248 -6.97 4.70 -6.97
CA THR A 248 -6.08 5.17 -8.02
C THR A 248 -4.94 6.01 -7.43
N GLY A 249 -4.01 6.40 -8.28
CA GLY A 249 -2.88 7.25 -7.89
C GLY A 249 -2.17 7.79 -9.12
N ASP A 250 -1.02 8.41 -8.93
CA ASP A 250 -0.21 8.79 -10.08
C ASP A 250 0.39 7.56 -10.77
N TYR A 251 0.45 7.59 -12.09
CA TYR A 251 0.86 6.47 -12.94
C TYR A 251 2.19 5.82 -12.55
N VAL A 252 3.11 6.61 -11.99
CA VAL A 252 4.43 6.13 -11.59
C VAL A 252 4.51 5.70 -10.12
N CYS A 253 3.41 5.76 -9.36
CA CYS A 253 3.31 5.41 -7.94
C CYS A 253 4.35 6.14 -7.07
N ARG A 254 4.55 7.46 -7.26
CA ARG A 254 5.61 8.22 -6.58
C ARG A 254 5.18 9.52 -5.91
N ALA A 255 3.97 9.95 -6.13
CA ALA A 255 3.53 11.26 -5.65
C ALA A 255 2.31 11.17 -4.76
N THR A 256 1.20 10.65 -5.28
CA THR A 256 -0.08 10.67 -4.59
C THR A 256 -0.88 9.40 -4.83
N THR A 257 -1.65 8.99 -3.82
CA THR A 257 -2.74 8.04 -3.96
C THR A 257 -4.07 8.73 -3.72
N LYS A 258 -5.13 8.21 -4.32
CA LYS A 258 -6.49 8.69 -4.21
C LYS A 258 -7.39 7.51 -3.86
N ASP A 259 -7.95 7.56 -2.66
CA ASP A 259 -8.57 6.44 -1.98
C ASP A 259 -10.04 6.74 -1.74
N TYR A 260 -10.93 5.78 -2.03
CA TYR A 260 -12.38 5.96 -1.86
C TYR A 260 -12.76 5.88 -0.38
N ARG A 261 -13.43 6.93 0.12
CA ARG A 261 -13.81 7.07 1.54
C ARG A 261 -14.93 6.10 1.90
N LEU A 262 -14.84 5.49 3.09
CA LEU A 262 -15.84 4.54 3.58
C LEU A 262 -16.82 5.14 4.61
N ASP A 263 -16.63 6.41 4.99
CA ASP A 263 -17.45 7.12 5.96
C ASP A 263 -18.55 8.00 5.33
N THR A 264 -18.62 8.04 4.00
CA THR A 264 -19.62 8.81 3.23
C THR A 264 -21.00 8.16 3.26
N PRO A 265 -22.08 8.91 3.04
CA PRO A 265 -23.41 8.33 2.95
C PRO A 265 -23.52 7.25 1.87
N THR A 266 -22.91 7.45 0.70
CA THR A 266 -22.90 6.51 -0.42
C THR A 266 -22.23 5.20 -0.02
N ALA A 267 -21.00 5.26 0.47
CA ALA A 267 -20.26 4.07 0.89
C ALA A 267 -21.02 3.28 1.97
N ARG A 268 -21.59 4.00 2.94
CA ARG A 268 -22.36 3.39 4.03
C ARG A 268 -23.67 2.76 3.55
N ALA A 269 -24.33 3.34 2.55
CA ALA A 269 -25.55 2.76 1.97
C ALA A 269 -25.29 1.43 1.27
N PHE A 270 -24.15 1.30 0.59
CA PHE A 270 -23.72 0.03 -0.02
C PHE A 270 -23.28 -0.99 1.04
N LEU A 271 -22.32 -0.64 1.88
CA LEU A 271 -21.71 -1.56 2.86
C LEU A 271 -22.70 -2.03 3.93
N GLY A 272 -23.66 -1.19 4.30
CA GLY A 272 -24.71 -1.50 5.27
C GLY A 272 -25.68 -2.61 4.83
N GLN A 273 -25.67 -3.00 3.55
CA GLN A 273 -26.44 -4.15 3.06
C GLN A 273 -25.80 -5.49 3.48
N PHE A 274 -24.50 -5.50 3.82
CA PHE A 274 -23.73 -6.71 4.04
C PHE A 274 -23.19 -6.85 5.47
N VAL A 275 -23.00 -5.72 6.16
CA VAL A 275 -22.44 -5.69 7.53
C VAL A 275 -23.17 -4.66 8.39
N ALA A 276 -23.20 -4.90 9.70
CA ALA A 276 -23.67 -3.90 10.65
C ALA A 276 -22.67 -2.71 10.70
N LEU A 277 -23.16 -1.50 10.50
CA LEU A 277 -22.35 -0.30 10.55
C LEU A 277 -22.38 0.34 11.94
N PRO A 278 -21.25 0.94 12.39
CA PRO A 278 -21.21 1.69 13.65
C PRO A 278 -21.97 3.03 13.58
#